data_1d4139b03ff2537657fbdb5e8d29f991
#
_entry.id   1d4139b03ff2537657fbdb5e8d29f991
#
_cell.length_a   1.000
_cell.length_b   1.000
_cell.length_c   1.000
_cell.angle_alpha   90.00
_cell.angle_beta   90.00
_cell.angle_gamma   90.00
#
_symmetry.space_group_name_H-M   'P 1'
#
loop_
_entity.id
_entity.type
_entity.pdbx_description
1 polymer ?
#
loop_
_entity_poly.entity_id
_entity_poly.type
_entity_poly.pdbx_seq_one_letter_code
_entity_poly.pdbx_strand_id
1 'polypeptide(L)'
;MPSTAKLSIPVFSLLVVAQVASAQTCFAPERPFVPTDPQDVREYRDLIGRDFETYIADIQSYFRCLKEERARAFEEVREVREEYGRFLQITGE
;
A
#
# COMPACT_ATOMS: atom_id res chain seq x y z
N MET A 1 20.70 -59.59 -5.09
CA MET A 1 19.94 -58.54 -5.76
C MET A 1 20.16 -57.22 -5.04
N PRO A 2 20.98 -56.34 -5.54
CA PRO A 2 21.13 -55.06 -4.87
C PRO A 2 19.90 -54.19 -5.13
N SER A 3 19.15 -53.93 -4.11
CA SER A 3 18.08 -52.92 -4.20
C SER A 3 18.73 -51.55 -4.21
N THR A 4 18.73 -50.93 -5.34
CA THR A 4 19.11 -49.52 -5.45
C THR A 4 18.02 -48.69 -4.80
N ALA A 5 18.22 -48.30 -3.55
CA ALA A 5 17.41 -47.28 -2.92
C ALA A 5 17.70 -45.95 -3.63
N LYS A 6 16.81 -45.55 -4.49
CA LYS A 6 16.86 -44.18 -5.00
C LYS A 6 16.50 -43.21 -3.87
N LEU A 7 17.52 -42.64 -3.28
CA LEU A 7 17.36 -41.49 -2.41
C LEU A 7 16.94 -40.31 -3.29
N SER A 8 15.65 -40.11 -3.40
CA SER A 8 15.14 -38.84 -3.93
C SER A 8 15.33 -37.78 -2.86
N ILE A 9 16.33 -36.96 -3.04
CA ILE A 9 16.53 -35.77 -2.21
C ILE A 9 15.43 -34.79 -2.64
N PRO A 10 14.50 -34.44 -1.71
CA PRO A 10 13.55 -33.38 -2.05
C PRO A 10 14.36 -32.09 -2.19
N VAL A 11 14.38 -31.56 -3.41
CA VAL A 11 14.91 -30.21 -3.64
C VAL A 11 13.90 -29.26 -3.03
N PHE A 12 14.16 -28.87 -1.78
CA PHE A 12 13.47 -27.74 -1.19
C PHE A 12 13.97 -26.49 -1.93
N SER A 13 13.22 -26.08 -2.95
CA SER A 13 13.33 -24.72 -3.47
C SER A 13 12.88 -23.80 -2.37
N LEU A 14 13.82 -23.25 -1.63
CA LEU A 14 13.60 -22.08 -0.80
C LEU A 14 13.22 -20.94 -1.75
N LEU A 15 11.94 -20.79 -1.99
CA LEU A 15 11.38 -19.55 -2.53
C LEU A 15 11.61 -18.48 -1.45
N VAL A 16 12.74 -17.81 -1.55
CA VAL A 16 12.93 -16.56 -0.84
C VAL A 16 11.99 -15.58 -1.51
N VAL A 17 10.76 -15.52 -0.99
CA VAL A 17 9.87 -14.41 -1.33
C VAL A 17 10.52 -13.19 -0.70
N ALA A 18 11.27 -12.45 -1.51
CA ALA A 18 11.69 -11.12 -1.12
C ALA A 18 10.42 -10.33 -0.88
N GLN A 19 10.10 -10.11 0.40
CA GLN A 19 9.06 -9.17 0.77
C GLN A 19 9.56 -7.78 0.37
N VAL A 20 9.25 -7.41 -0.88
CA VAL A 20 9.35 -6.02 -1.27
C VAL A 20 8.31 -5.29 -0.42
N ALA A 21 8.77 -4.46 0.52
CA ALA A 21 7.88 -3.53 1.20
C ALA A 21 7.29 -2.62 0.12
N SER A 22 6.16 -3.04 -0.45
CA SER A 22 5.48 -2.26 -1.46
C SER A 22 4.92 -1.00 -0.81
N ALA A 23 5.25 0.16 -1.38
CA ALA A 23 4.61 1.41 -1.05
C ALA A 23 3.10 1.24 -1.11
N GLN A 24 2.39 1.56 -0.02
CA GLN A 24 0.94 1.58 -0.04
C GLN A 24 0.46 2.69 -0.95
N THR A 25 -0.35 2.32 -1.95
CA THR A 25 -1.03 3.31 -2.77
C THR A 25 -2.28 3.76 -2.04
N CYS A 26 -2.34 5.05 -1.72
CA CYS A 26 -3.50 5.64 -1.07
C CYS A 26 -4.42 6.24 -2.14
N PHE A 27 -5.67 5.78 -2.17
CA PHE A 27 -6.65 6.25 -3.14
C PHE A 27 -7.54 7.30 -2.50
N ALA A 28 -7.57 8.49 -3.09
CA ALA A 28 -8.48 9.54 -2.69
C ALA A 28 -9.91 9.19 -3.10
N PRO A 29 -10.91 9.38 -2.23
CA PRO A 29 -12.30 9.15 -2.59
C PRO A 29 -12.79 10.18 -3.59
N GLU A 30 -13.76 9.79 -4.40
CA GLU A 30 -14.42 10.70 -5.33
C GLU A 30 -15.36 11.64 -4.58
N ARG A 31 -15.42 12.89 -5.05
CA ARG A 31 -16.35 13.87 -4.51
C ARG A 31 -17.79 13.46 -4.80
N PRO A 32 -18.71 13.59 -3.84
CA PRO A 32 -20.11 13.33 -4.09
C PRO A 32 -20.65 14.25 -5.16
N PHE A 33 -21.51 13.72 -6.02
CA PHE A 33 -22.21 14.51 -7.02
C PHE A 33 -23.48 15.09 -6.41
N VAL A 34 -23.67 16.39 -6.59
CA VAL A 34 -24.90 17.07 -6.18
C VAL A 34 -25.55 17.70 -7.42
N PRO A 35 -26.79 17.33 -7.76
CA PRO A 35 -27.49 17.96 -8.86
C PRO A 35 -27.66 19.47 -8.66
N THR A 36 -27.69 20.21 -9.74
CA THR A 36 -27.91 21.67 -9.70
C THR A 36 -29.38 22.07 -9.54
N ASP A 37 -30.30 21.20 -9.96
CA ASP A 37 -31.73 21.43 -9.83
C ASP A 37 -32.19 21.12 -8.39
N PRO A 38 -32.78 22.12 -7.69
CA PRO A 38 -33.26 21.88 -6.32
C PRO A 38 -34.33 20.79 -6.21
N GLN A 39 -35.10 20.55 -7.24
CA GLN A 39 -36.09 19.48 -7.24
C GLN A 39 -35.44 18.09 -7.26
N ASP A 40 -34.38 17.92 -8.04
CA ASP A 40 -33.61 16.69 -8.10
C ASP A 40 -32.89 16.44 -6.77
N VAL A 41 -32.35 17.47 -6.13
CA VAL A 41 -31.74 17.37 -4.81
C VAL A 41 -32.75 16.83 -3.78
N ARG A 42 -33.98 17.35 -3.82
CA ARG A 42 -35.03 16.87 -2.91
C ARG A 42 -35.46 15.43 -3.20
N GLU A 43 -35.58 15.10 -4.47
CA GLU A 43 -36.00 13.76 -4.90
C GLU A 43 -34.96 12.69 -4.52
N TYR A 44 -33.68 12.97 -4.68
CA TYR A 44 -32.58 12.05 -4.44
C TYR A 44 -31.83 12.32 -3.13
N ARG A 45 -32.44 13.07 -2.21
CA ARG A 45 -31.79 13.50 -0.98
C ARG A 45 -31.18 12.36 -0.15
N ASP A 46 -31.84 11.21 -0.07
CA ASP A 46 -31.35 10.09 0.71
C ASP A 46 -30.13 9.44 0.07
N LEU A 47 -30.12 9.33 -1.25
CA LEU A 47 -28.98 8.82 -2.00
C LEU A 47 -27.79 9.78 -1.91
N ILE A 48 -28.04 11.07 -2.10
CA ILE A 48 -27.02 12.12 -2.00
C ILE A 48 -26.42 12.14 -0.59
N GLY A 49 -27.26 12.04 0.43
CA GLY A 49 -26.84 11.98 1.84
C GLY A 49 -25.94 10.80 2.12
N ARG A 50 -26.26 9.61 1.61
CA ARG A 50 -25.39 8.42 1.75
C ARG A 50 -24.06 8.60 1.05
N ASP A 51 -24.05 9.24 -0.12
CA ASP A 51 -22.81 9.50 -0.84
C ASP A 51 -21.90 10.43 -0.06
N PHE A 52 -22.44 11.45 0.60
CA PHE A 52 -21.68 12.30 1.51
C PHE A 52 -21.13 11.55 2.71
N GLU A 53 -21.94 10.72 3.34
CA GLU A 53 -21.50 9.92 4.50
C GLU A 53 -20.40 8.93 4.11
N THR A 54 -20.53 8.30 2.95
CA THR A 54 -19.50 7.40 2.41
C THR A 54 -18.20 8.17 2.13
N TYR A 55 -18.30 9.35 1.52
CA TYR A 55 -17.14 10.19 1.27
C TYR A 55 -16.42 10.55 2.58
N ILE A 56 -17.15 10.96 3.60
CA ILE A 56 -16.57 11.33 4.90
C ILE A 56 -15.84 10.15 5.53
N ALA A 57 -16.42 8.95 5.47
CA ALA A 57 -15.77 7.75 5.99
C ALA A 57 -14.52 7.39 5.17
N ASP A 58 -14.59 7.48 3.86
CA ASP A 58 -13.49 7.14 2.97
C ASP A 58 -12.34 8.15 3.06
N ILE A 59 -12.63 9.44 3.25
CA ILE A 59 -11.58 10.44 3.41
C ILE A 59 -10.77 10.22 4.70
N GLN A 60 -11.41 9.74 5.75
CA GLN A 60 -10.72 9.39 7.00
C GLN A 60 -9.78 8.20 6.79
N SER A 61 -10.22 7.19 6.06
CA SER A 61 -9.38 6.05 5.67
C SER A 61 -8.20 6.48 4.81
N TYR A 62 -8.43 7.40 3.88
CA TYR A 62 -7.39 7.98 3.04
C TYR A 62 -6.33 8.71 3.88
N PHE A 63 -6.75 9.51 4.86
CA PHE A 63 -5.81 10.18 5.75
C PHE A 63 -4.98 9.21 6.59
N ARG A 64 -5.58 8.12 7.08
CA ARG A 64 -4.83 7.07 7.78
C ARG A 64 -3.79 6.41 6.87
N CYS A 65 -4.17 6.12 5.65
CA CYS A 65 -3.25 5.56 4.65
C CYS A 65 -2.06 6.50 4.39
N LEU A 66 -2.31 7.80 4.22
CA LEU A 66 -1.26 8.80 4.01
C LEU A 66 -0.31 8.89 5.21
N LYS A 67 -0.85 8.80 6.41
CA LYS A 67 -0.05 8.82 7.65
C LYS A 67 0.88 7.60 7.72
N GLU A 68 0.37 6.42 7.42
CA GLU A 68 1.15 5.18 7.42
C GLU A 68 2.21 5.20 6.32
N GLU A 69 1.87 5.67 5.13
CA GLU A 69 2.80 5.78 4.02
C GLU A 69 3.92 6.78 4.31
N ARG A 70 3.58 7.89 4.95
CA ARG A 70 4.57 8.88 5.38
C ARG A 70 5.56 8.26 6.38
N ALA A 71 5.07 7.52 7.36
CA ALA A 71 5.93 6.83 8.34
C ALA A 71 6.85 5.81 7.66
N ARG A 72 6.31 5.03 6.72
CA ARG A 72 7.08 4.08 5.94
C ARG A 72 8.19 4.78 5.14
N ALA A 73 7.86 5.88 4.48
CA ALA A 73 8.83 6.64 3.67
C ALA A 73 9.98 7.21 4.52
N PHE A 74 9.70 7.66 5.73
CA PHE A 74 10.74 8.11 6.65
C PHE A 74 11.72 7.01 7.01
N GLU A 75 11.23 5.79 7.27
CA GLU A 75 12.09 4.63 7.54
C GLU A 75 12.95 4.28 6.33
N GLU A 76 12.36 4.28 5.15
CA GLU A 76 13.09 3.99 3.92
C GLU A 76 14.21 5.00 3.67
N VAL A 77 13.93 6.28 3.85
CA VAL A 77 14.95 7.35 3.71
C VAL A 77 16.10 7.16 4.69
N ARG A 78 15.80 6.75 5.92
CA ARG A 78 16.83 6.48 6.91
C ARG A 78 17.75 5.34 6.47
N GLU A 79 17.18 4.24 6.00
CA GLU A 79 17.94 3.08 5.50
C GLU A 79 18.79 3.46 4.27
N VAL A 80 18.21 4.21 3.35
CA VAL A 80 18.93 4.67 2.14
C VAL A 80 20.11 5.57 2.49
N ARG A 81 19.94 6.45 3.48
CA ARG A 81 21.05 7.30 3.95
C ARG A 81 22.17 6.50 4.57
N GLU A 82 21.86 5.46 5.33
CA GLU A 82 22.87 4.56 5.90
C GLU A 82 23.61 3.80 4.80
N GLU A 83 22.90 3.32 3.80
CA GLU A 83 23.50 2.66 2.63
C GLU A 83 24.41 3.60 1.85
N TYR A 84 23.97 4.82 1.65
CA TYR A 84 24.76 5.85 0.97
C TYR A 84 26.05 6.17 1.74
N GLY A 85 25.96 6.26 3.07
CA GLY A 85 27.14 6.44 3.92
C GLY A 85 28.15 5.32 3.76
N ARG A 86 27.71 4.07 3.73
CA ARG A 86 28.59 2.91 3.49
C ARG A 86 29.19 2.95 2.10
N PHE A 87 28.43 3.32 1.10
CA PHE A 87 28.91 3.49 -0.27
C PHE A 87 30.05 4.52 -0.32
N LEU A 88 29.89 5.67 0.32
CA LEU A 88 30.91 6.71 0.36
C LEU A 88 32.18 6.25 1.04
N GLN A 89 32.08 5.45 2.11
CA GLN A 89 33.25 4.88 2.78
C GLN A 89 34.02 3.90 1.89
N ILE A 90 33.30 3.08 1.13
CA ILE A 90 33.92 2.10 0.22
C ILE A 90 34.61 2.81 -0.95
N THR A 91 34.03 3.87 -1.47
CA THR A 91 34.62 4.63 -2.59
C THR A 91 35.68 5.63 -2.15
N GLY A 92 35.81 5.91 -0.87
CA GLY A 92 36.76 6.89 -0.34
C GLY A 92 36.39 8.36 -0.59
N GLU A 93 35.13 8.59 -0.85
CA GLU A 93 34.62 9.96 -1.10
C GLU A 93 34.06 10.62 0.17
#